data_e994cdcb73d6bc221a3435b2e6e5685e
#
_entry.id   e994cdcb73d6bc221a3435b2e6e5685e
#
_cell.length_a   1.000
_cell.length_b   1.000
_cell.length_c   1.000
_cell.angle_alpha   90.00
_cell.angle_beta   90.00
_cell.angle_gamma   90.00
#
_symmetry.space_group_name_H-M   'P 1'
#
loop_
_entity.id
_entity.type
_entity.pdbx_description
1 polymer ?
#
loop_
_entity_poly.entity_id
_entity_poly.type
_entity_poly.pdbx_seq_one_letter_code
_entity_poly.pdbx_strand_id
1 'polypeptide(L)'
;MCYRLRVPTILLIIAVTLNAVLGQLMLKYAVLGLGGAPAMSNFPTFILSAAKSPLVYLSVAIQGFGYLLWMMLIARMKLGLASASVGAGFYVCMALAAWGVYGESLTRLQWLGLGLITLGVSCIGLASS
;
A
#
# COMPACT_ATOMS: atom_id res chain seq x y z
N MET A 1 26.30 -1.74 -14.32
CA MET A 1 25.39 -0.66 -14.76
C MET A 1 24.84 0.02 -13.51
N CYS A 2 25.47 1.12 -13.07
CA CYS A 2 25.06 1.83 -11.84
C CYS A 2 23.65 2.41 -12.00
N TYR A 3 22.67 1.83 -11.35
CA TYR A 3 21.36 2.45 -11.16
C TYR A 3 21.51 3.65 -10.20
N ARG A 4 21.96 4.77 -10.75
CA ARG A 4 21.81 6.05 -10.06
C ARG A 4 20.31 6.25 -9.85
N LEU A 5 19.84 6.12 -8.61
CA LEU A 5 18.47 6.53 -8.23
C LEU A 5 18.30 8.00 -8.62
N ARG A 6 17.83 8.21 -9.84
CA ARG A 6 17.53 9.58 -10.31
C ARG A 6 16.33 10.08 -9.51
N VAL A 7 16.35 11.36 -9.16
CA VAL A 7 15.23 12.05 -8.47
C VAL A 7 13.85 11.61 -9.00
N PRO A 8 13.62 11.45 -10.34
CA PRO A 8 12.33 10.97 -10.84
C PRO A 8 11.97 9.53 -10.43
N THR A 9 12.95 8.67 -10.15
CA THR A 9 12.67 7.30 -9.68
C THR A 9 12.21 7.30 -8.21
N ILE A 10 12.81 8.12 -7.37
CA ILE A 10 12.39 8.30 -5.97
C ILE A 10 10.98 8.88 -5.91
N LEU A 11 10.68 9.88 -6.73
CA LEU A 11 9.33 10.46 -6.83
C LEU A 11 8.31 9.42 -7.27
N LEU A 12 8.66 8.52 -8.20
CA LEU A 12 7.80 7.42 -8.61
C LEU A 12 7.54 6.42 -7.48
N ILE A 13 8.56 6.05 -6.70
CA ILE A 13 8.40 5.17 -5.52
C ILE A 13 7.43 5.81 -4.53
N ILE A 14 7.60 7.09 -4.23
CA ILE A 14 6.71 7.84 -3.33
C ILE A 14 5.29 7.87 -3.89
N ALA A 15 5.13 8.19 -5.17
CA ALA A 15 3.81 8.26 -5.82
C ALA A 15 3.08 6.92 -5.80
N VAL A 16 3.77 5.82 -6.14
CA VAL A 16 3.20 4.46 -6.08
C VAL A 16 2.79 4.11 -4.65
N THR A 17 3.66 4.38 -3.68
CA THR A 17 3.39 4.09 -2.26
C THR A 17 2.18 4.87 -1.75
N LEU A 18 2.14 6.17 -1.98
CA LEU A 18 1.02 7.02 -1.55
C LEU A 18 -0.29 6.63 -2.24
N ASN A 19 -0.26 6.33 -3.54
CA ASN A 19 -1.44 5.86 -4.26
C ASN A 19 -1.96 4.54 -3.70
N ALA A 20 -1.07 3.58 -3.40
CA ALA A 20 -1.45 2.31 -2.80
C ALA A 20 -2.08 2.50 -1.40
N VAL A 21 -1.49 3.35 -0.56
CA VAL A 21 -2.02 3.67 0.77
C VAL A 21 -3.40 4.32 0.66
N LEU A 22 -3.56 5.33 -0.20
CA LEU A 22 -4.84 6.00 -0.43
C LEU A 22 -5.92 5.02 -0.88
N GLY A 23 -5.65 4.17 -1.86
CA GLY A 23 -6.58 3.16 -2.35
C GLY A 23 -7.03 2.21 -1.24
N GLN A 24 -6.10 1.77 -0.38
CA GLN A 24 -6.41 0.88 0.75
C GLN A 24 -7.23 1.58 1.84
N LEU A 25 -6.91 2.83 2.18
CA LEU A 25 -7.69 3.59 3.16
C LEU A 25 -9.13 3.83 2.68
N MET A 26 -9.30 4.20 1.41
CA MET A 26 -10.62 4.37 0.79
C MET A 26 -11.40 3.06 0.77
N LEU A 27 -10.74 1.94 0.44
CA LEU A 27 -11.38 0.63 0.45
C LEU A 27 -11.80 0.23 1.86
N LYS A 28 -10.95 0.42 2.87
CA LYS A 28 -11.28 0.16 4.27
C LYS A 28 -12.47 1.00 4.71
N TYR A 29 -12.49 2.28 4.38
CA TYR A 29 -13.61 3.17 4.69
C TYR A 29 -14.91 2.70 4.03
N ALA A 30 -14.86 2.28 2.76
CA ALA A 30 -16.00 1.73 2.05
C ALA A 30 -16.53 0.45 2.72
N VAL A 31 -15.64 -0.49 3.09
CA VAL A 31 -15.99 -1.75 3.76
C VAL A 31 -16.64 -1.50 5.14
N LEU A 32 -16.12 -0.55 5.91
CA LEU A 32 -16.72 -0.17 7.18
C LEU A 32 -18.13 0.41 7.00
N GLY A 33 -18.36 1.20 5.95
CA GLY A 33 -19.66 1.74 5.58
C GLY A 33 -20.67 0.67 5.14
N LEU A 34 -20.19 -0.50 4.69
CA LEU A 34 -21.03 -1.67 4.30
C LEU A 34 -21.35 -2.60 5.49
N GLY A 35 -20.97 -2.24 6.71
CA GLY A 35 -21.20 -3.03 7.92
C GLY A 35 -20.00 -3.84 8.42
N GLY A 36 -18.86 -3.72 7.76
CA GLY A 36 -17.60 -4.34 8.21
C GLY A 36 -17.64 -5.87 8.31
N ALA A 37 -16.93 -6.42 9.30
CA ALA A 37 -16.80 -7.86 9.49
C ALA A 37 -18.14 -8.63 9.70
N PRO A 38 -19.17 -8.10 10.42
CA PRO A 38 -20.45 -8.79 10.56
C PRO A 38 -21.18 -9.01 9.24
N ALA A 39 -21.01 -8.14 8.25
CA ALA A 39 -21.63 -8.28 6.93
C ALA A 39 -21.03 -9.44 6.10
N MET A 40 -19.84 -9.93 6.44
CA MET A 40 -19.21 -11.06 5.76
C MET A 40 -19.86 -12.42 6.05
N SER A 41 -20.71 -12.53 7.06
CA SER A 41 -21.46 -13.78 7.35
C SER A 41 -22.31 -14.24 6.16
N ASN A 42 -22.77 -13.30 5.33
CA ASN A 42 -23.47 -13.55 4.06
C ASN A 42 -22.65 -13.03 2.89
N PHE A 43 -21.63 -13.79 2.49
CA PHE A 43 -20.69 -13.44 1.45
C PHE A 43 -21.32 -12.93 0.14
N PRO A 44 -22.37 -13.59 -0.44
CA PRO A 44 -22.98 -13.12 -1.67
C PRO A 44 -23.67 -11.75 -1.52
N THR A 45 -24.33 -11.49 -0.40
CA THR A 45 -24.96 -10.19 -0.12
C THR A 45 -23.92 -9.09 0.10
N PHE A 46 -22.81 -9.41 0.74
CA PHE A 46 -21.68 -8.49 0.91
C PHE A 46 -21.10 -8.08 -0.45
N ILE A 47 -20.81 -9.04 -1.35
CA ILE A 47 -20.29 -8.77 -2.69
C ILE A 47 -21.28 -7.90 -3.50
N LEU A 48 -22.57 -8.20 -3.43
CA LEU A 48 -23.59 -7.43 -4.14
C LEU A 48 -23.68 -5.98 -3.60
N SER A 49 -23.55 -5.79 -2.30
CA SER A 49 -23.52 -4.48 -1.66
C SER A 49 -22.25 -3.71 -2.03
N ALA A 50 -21.10 -4.38 -2.04
CA ALA A 50 -19.83 -3.80 -2.47
C ALA A 50 -19.88 -3.37 -3.94
N ALA A 51 -20.48 -4.19 -4.82
CA ALA A 51 -20.68 -3.88 -6.23
C ALA A 51 -21.61 -2.69 -6.49
N LYS A 52 -22.43 -2.29 -5.52
CA LYS A 52 -23.31 -1.11 -5.62
C LYS A 52 -22.69 0.15 -4.99
N SER A 53 -21.59 0.02 -4.28
CA SER A 53 -20.95 1.13 -3.56
C SER A 53 -20.06 1.97 -4.48
N PRO A 54 -20.34 3.28 -4.66
CA PRO A 54 -19.48 4.16 -5.46
C PRO A 54 -18.10 4.33 -4.86
N LEU A 55 -17.93 4.19 -3.54
CA LEU A 55 -16.64 4.26 -2.85
C LEU A 55 -15.74 3.07 -3.22
N VAL A 56 -16.32 1.88 -3.42
CA VAL A 56 -15.56 0.71 -3.89
C VAL A 56 -15.04 0.94 -5.31
N TYR A 57 -15.87 1.46 -6.21
CA TYR A 57 -15.43 1.80 -7.56
C TYR A 57 -14.32 2.86 -7.55
N LEU A 58 -14.45 3.87 -6.70
CA LEU A 58 -13.42 4.91 -6.57
C LEU A 58 -12.10 4.31 -6.06
N SER A 59 -12.13 3.44 -5.06
CA SER A 59 -10.91 2.79 -4.55
C SER A 59 -10.26 1.89 -5.60
N VAL A 60 -11.06 1.16 -6.39
CA VAL A 60 -10.57 0.33 -7.51
C VAL A 60 -9.96 1.19 -8.61
N ALA A 61 -10.56 2.33 -8.94
CA ALA A 61 -10.01 3.27 -9.93
C ALA A 61 -8.65 3.84 -9.47
N ILE A 62 -8.53 4.22 -8.20
CA ILE A 62 -7.27 4.68 -7.60
C ILE A 62 -6.21 3.57 -7.69
N GLN A 63 -6.56 2.32 -7.36
CA GLN A 63 -5.65 1.18 -7.47
C GLN A 63 -5.24 0.92 -8.93
N GLY A 64 -6.18 1.00 -9.86
CA GLY A 64 -5.91 0.88 -11.31
C GLY A 64 -4.89 1.91 -11.79
N PHE A 65 -5.03 3.17 -11.37
CA PHE A 65 -4.04 4.20 -11.65
C PHE A 65 -2.66 3.87 -11.03
N GLY A 66 -2.65 3.29 -9.83
CA GLY A 66 -1.44 2.80 -9.17
C GLY A 66 -0.71 1.74 -10.00
N TYR A 67 -1.42 0.87 -10.71
CA TYR A 67 -0.80 -0.10 -11.62
C TYR A 67 -0.05 0.56 -12.78
N LEU A 68 -0.56 1.65 -13.33
CA LEU A 68 0.14 2.41 -14.37
C LEU A 68 1.45 3.01 -13.84
N LEU A 69 1.41 3.60 -12.65
CA LEU A 69 2.61 4.10 -11.97
C LEU A 69 3.60 2.99 -11.68
N TRP A 70 3.10 1.82 -11.25
CA TRP A 70 3.91 0.62 -11.00
C TRP A 70 4.61 0.13 -12.26
N MET A 71 3.91 0.07 -13.40
CA MET A 71 4.51 -0.29 -14.69
C MET A 71 5.66 0.66 -15.06
N MET A 72 5.49 1.97 -14.84
CA MET A 72 6.55 2.96 -15.07
C MET A 72 7.74 2.75 -14.14
N LEU A 73 7.50 2.31 -12.91
CA LEU A 73 8.55 2.07 -11.93
C LEU A 73 9.39 0.83 -12.29
N ILE A 74 8.74 -0.31 -12.57
CA ILE A 74 9.44 -1.56 -12.92
C ILE A 74 10.19 -1.48 -14.25
N ALA A 75 9.76 -0.58 -15.16
CA ALA A 75 10.50 -0.29 -16.38
C ALA A 75 11.84 0.44 -16.12
N ARG A 76 12.01 1.04 -14.95
CA ARG A 76 13.18 1.85 -14.59
C ARG A 76 14.15 1.18 -13.63
N MET A 77 13.72 0.14 -12.92
CA MET A 77 14.53 -0.54 -11.91
C MET A 77 14.18 -2.03 -11.81
N LYS A 78 15.08 -2.81 -11.17
CA LYS A 78 14.85 -4.25 -10.97
C LYS A 78 13.59 -4.48 -10.14
N LEU A 79 12.78 -5.45 -10.54
CA LEU A 79 11.49 -5.78 -9.91
C LEU A 79 11.63 -6.01 -8.39
N GLY A 80 12.64 -6.77 -7.97
CA GLY A 80 12.87 -7.06 -6.54
C GLY A 80 13.15 -5.80 -5.73
N LEU A 81 13.94 -4.86 -6.26
CA LEU A 81 14.25 -3.60 -5.60
C LEU A 81 13.03 -2.67 -5.56
N ALA A 82 12.27 -2.61 -6.66
CA ALA A 82 11.02 -1.85 -6.72
C ALA A 82 10.01 -2.35 -5.68
N SER A 83 9.79 -3.66 -5.63
CA SER A 83 8.85 -4.30 -4.69
C SER A 83 9.28 -4.07 -3.23
N ALA A 84 10.56 -4.23 -2.92
CA ALA A 84 11.09 -4.02 -1.58
C ALA A 84 10.92 -2.56 -1.14
N SER A 85 11.28 -1.59 -2.00
CA SER A 85 11.21 -0.16 -1.67
C SER A 85 9.76 0.32 -1.47
N VAL A 86 8.86 -0.03 -2.39
CA VAL A 86 7.44 0.34 -2.29
C VAL A 86 6.78 -0.40 -1.13
N GLY A 87 7.09 -1.69 -0.92
CA GLY A 87 6.54 -2.50 0.16
C GLY A 87 6.89 -1.94 1.55
N ALA A 88 8.17 -1.58 1.78
CA ALA A 88 8.56 -0.98 3.05
C ALA A 88 7.84 0.35 3.32
N GLY A 89 7.82 1.24 2.33
CA GLY A 89 7.10 2.50 2.43
C GLY A 89 5.61 2.29 2.70
N PHE A 90 5.00 1.35 1.98
CA PHE A 90 3.60 0.98 2.16
C PHE A 90 3.30 0.50 3.58
N TYR A 91 4.08 -0.45 4.13
CA TYR A 91 3.85 -0.96 5.48
C TYR A 91 3.99 0.12 6.55
N VAL A 92 5.00 0.98 6.45
CA VAL A 92 5.19 2.08 7.40
C VAL A 92 4.03 3.08 7.31
N CYS A 93 3.67 3.52 6.09
CA CYS A 93 2.56 4.46 5.90
C CYS A 93 1.22 3.88 6.35
N MET A 94 0.96 2.59 6.06
CA MET A 94 -0.28 1.93 6.49
C MET A 94 -0.37 1.80 8.01
N ALA A 95 0.74 1.48 8.68
CA ALA A 95 0.76 1.39 10.14
C ALA A 95 0.48 2.75 10.79
N LEU A 96 1.11 3.82 10.27
CA LEU A 96 0.87 5.18 10.74
C LEU A 96 -0.56 5.64 10.46
N ALA A 97 -1.10 5.33 9.28
CA ALA A 97 -2.47 5.66 8.93
C ALA A 97 -3.50 4.87 9.76
N ALA A 98 -3.27 3.59 10.01
CA ALA A 98 -4.13 2.77 10.86
C ALA A 98 -4.17 3.30 12.31
N TRP A 99 -3.00 3.67 12.82
CA TRP A 99 -2.90 4.28 14.14
C TRP A 99 -3.54 5.68 14.20
N GLY A 100 -3.25 6.56 13.24
CA GLY A 100 -3.69 7.97 13.28
C GLY A 100 -5.13 8.19 12.83
N VAL A 101 -5.62 7.44 11.82
CA VAL A 101 -6.96 7.62 11.22
C VAL A 101 -8.00 6.72 11.87
N TYR A 102 -7.65 5.46 12.15
CA TYR A 102 -8.58 4.47 12.69
C TYR A 102 -8.41 4.23 14.19
N GLY A 103 -7.42 4.84 14.83
CA GLY A 103 -7.15 4.66 16.26
C GLY A 103 -6.72 3.23 16.63
N GLU A 104 -6.22 2.47 15.67
CA GLU A 104 -5.78 1.09 15.91
C GLU A 104 -4.48 1.09 16.73
N SER A 105 -4.51 0.43 17.90
CA SER A 105 -3.32 0.29 18.72
C SER A 105 -2.40 -0.80 18.17
N LEU A 106 -1.20 -0.41 17.76
CA LEU A 106 -0.15 -1.35 17.36
C LEU A 106 0.54 -1.91 18.59
N THR A 107 0.69 -3.24 18.63
CA THR A 107 1.44 -3.91 19.68
C THR A 107 2.95 -3.65 19.55
N ARG A 108 3.70 -3.80 20.65
CA ARG A 108 5.17 -3.66 20.63
C ARG A 108 5.83 -4.58 19.61
N LEU A 109 5.28 -5.78 19.41
CA LEU A 109 5.77 -6.76 18.46
C LEU A 109 5.57 -6.29 17.01
N GLN A 110 4.44 -5.64 16.71
CA GLN A 110 4.17 -5.05 15.40
C GLN A 110 5.11 -3.89 15.07
N TRP A 111 5.42 -3.02 16.04
CA TRP A 111 6.43 -1.98 15.89
C TRP A 111 7.82 -2.54 15.60
N LEU A 112 8.19 -3.61 16.31
CA LEU A 112 9.45 -4.31 16.10
C LEU A 112 9.51 -4.95 14.70
N GLY A 113 8.42 -5.57 14.25
CA GLY A 113 8.29 -6.11 12.89
C GLY A 113 8.44 -5.07 11.80
N LEU A 114 7.81 -3.89 11.96
CA LEU A 114 7.97 -2.75 11.05
C LEU A 114 9.43 -2.28 10.97
N GLY A 115 10.11 -2.18 12.11
CA GLY A 115 11.54 -1.83 12.16
C GLY A 115 12.40 -2.85 11.39
N LEU A 116 12.16 -4.14 11.57
CA LEU A 116 12.88 -5.21 10.87
C LEU A 116 12.64 -5.16 9.35
N ILE A 117 11.41 -4.91 8.89
CA ILE A 117 11.09 -4.75 7.46
C ILE A 117 11.88 -3.57 6.88
N THR A 118 11.87 -2.44 7.56
CA THR A 118 12.58 -1.24 7.11
C THR A 118 14.09 -1.46 7.03
N LEU A 119 14.67 -2.12 8.03
CA LEU A 119 16.08 -2.49 8.03
C LEU A 119 16.42 -3.46 6.89
N GLY A 120 15.61 -4.51 6.69
CA GLY A 120 15.81 -5.49 5.62
C GLY A 120 15.80 -4.85 4.24
N VAL A 121 14.87 -3.94 3.98
CA VAL A 121 14.81 -3.21 2.70
C VAL A 121 15.98 -2.25 2.53
N SER A 122 16.43 -1.59 3.60
CA SER A 122 17.62 -0.74 3.55
C SER A 122 18.87 -1.55 3.18
N CYS A 123 19.02 -2.77 3.72
CA CYS A 123 20.11 -3.68 3.34
C CYS A 123 20.05 -4.07 1.86
N ILE A 124 18.87 -4.37 1.32
CA ILE A 124 18.69 -4.68 -0.11
C ILE A 124 19.07 -3.47 -0.97
N GLY A 125 18.67 -2.27 -0.57
CA GLY A 125 19.00 -1.03 -1.26
C GLY A 125 20.52 -0.77 -1.31
N LEU A 126 21.20 -0.97 -0.17
CA LEU A 126 22.66 -0.81 -0.08
C LEU A 126 23.42 -1.87 -0.88
N ALA A 127 22.93 -3.11 -0.91
CA ALA A 127 23.56 -4.19 -1.68
C ALA A 127 23.38 -4.04 -3.20
N SER A 128 22.46 -3.19 -3.65
CA SER A 128 22.18 -2.96 -5.07
C SER A 128 22.86 -1.72 -5.65
N SER A 129 23.54 -0.94 -4.81
CA SER A 129 24.34 0.22 -5.22
C SER A 129 25.77 -0.18 -5.54
#